data_71aeaf70b3b0697808b4632eb2202fcc
#
_entry.id   71aeaf70b3b0697808b4632eb2202fcc
#
_cell.length_a   1.000
_cell.length_b   1.000
_cell.length_c   1.000
_cell.angle_alpha   90.00
_cell.angle_beta   90.00
_cell.angle_gamma   90.00
#
_symmetry.space_group_name_H-M   'P 1'
#
loop_
_entity.id
_entity.type
_entity.pdbx_description
1 polymer ?
#
loop_
_entity_poly.entity_id
_entity_poly.type
_entity_poly.pdbx_seq_one_letter_code
_entity_poly.pdbx_strand_id
1 'polypeptide(L)'
;MMRCKPVISSLAFASFLMGGAAPVAMASSSDDAQIRALRLEMAQMRKEMMGQITTLKSRLARTESVSHKQDHMSTASAHGGRAHREIASGPVDPSVQFDEPPALARKPFLTVGATDYRREPTTYGQVTGMPVPMSQESSSRGFHKGQFNVGRISITLGGYVEMAGIFRSRNETADISSNFGSIPWMNNPNAHINEFHQTERQSRFSALVGSDINSTMSVSGYTELDFQGAGSSSNSRQSNSYVLRSRLMYGEFEDRGHDFYVMGGQAWSMATLFKQGMGMRSEQIPLVIDAQYVPGFTWTRNTGVRFVKGFHNHEYHIGLAIENPQSIWGGTNYIAPGQKITYNNSGGQVENSTTTYSTDVAPDIILKGTADPKFGHFEAFGLLRFLHDRVSSVGSGKSHTAVAGGGGGGMVIPIIKKKFEFQASGLAGYGVGRYGTSNLSDATTKLNGAPAPLPEAQALVGLLGHPTKALDIYAYGGIEQIMARSSFSVGGKPYGYGNSAFNVAGCNVEISPLACNANISRVAQGTVGFWWRYFQGDYGTLAVGAQFSHTSVKAFSGIGGTPHTDDNMAFISLRYMPFQ
;
A
#
# COMPACT_ATOMS: atom_id res chain seq x y z
N MET A 1 50.12 -23.09 -31.10
CA MET A 1 50.35 -24.57 -31.21
C MET A 1 49.80 -25.22 -29.98
N MET A 2 48.97 -26.06 -30.15
CA MET A 2 48.42 -27.33 -29.61
C MET A 2 46.93 -27.28 -29.36
N ARG A 3 46.29 -28.03 -30.21
CA ARG A 3 44.87 -28.43 -30.17
C ARG A 3 44.66 -29.51 -29.07
N CYS A 4 43.53 -29.50 -28.43
CA CYS A 4 42.90 -30.77 -28.00
C CYS A 4 41.39 -30.67 -28.07
N LYS A 5 40.82 -31.70 -28.64
CA LYS A 5 39.43 -31.92 -29.00
C LYS A 5 38.63 -32.51 -27.82
N PRO A 6 37.29 -32.58 -27.94
CA PRO A 6 36.39 -33.03 -26.91
C PRO A 6 36.27 -34.55 -26.85
N VAL A 7 35.93 -35.07 -25.67
CA VAL A 7 35.55 -36.50 -25.49
C VAL A 7 34.09 -36.54 -24.99
N ILE A 8 33.27 -37.07 -25.89
CA ILE A 8 31.92 -37.60 -25.59
C ILE A 8 32.13 -39.03 -25.07
N SER A 9 31.49 -39.41 -23.99
CA SER A 9 31.31 -40.81 -23.60
C SER A 9 29.90 -41.03 -23.06
N SER A 10 29.26 -41.95 -23.75
CA SER A 10 27.92 -42.46 -23.56
C SER A 10 27.82 -43.51 -22.45
N LEU A 11 26.66 -43.62 -21.88
CA LEU A 11 25.92 -44.77 -21.33
C LEU A 11 26.69 -45.95 -20.71
N ALA A 12 26.26 -46.32 -19.52
CA ALA A 12 25.98 -47.72 -19.19
C ALA A 12 24.92 -47.85 -18.07
N PHE A 13 23.80 -48.44 -18.41
CA PHE A 13 22.82 -49.06 -17.51
C PHE A 13 23.48 -50.24 -16.79
N ALA A 14 23.33 -50.32 -15.48
CA ALA A 14 23.52 -51.57 -14.76
C ALA A 14 22.45 -51.70 -13.67
N SER A 15 21.51 -52.58 -13.95
CA SER A 15 20.53 -53.08 -12.98
C SER A 15 21.23 -53.91 -11.92
N PHE A 16 20.96 -53.63 -10.64
CA PHE A 16 21.23 -54.59 -9.57
C PHE A 16 19.95 -54.84 -8.78
N LEU A 17 19.36 -56.01 -9.02
CA LEU A 17 18.34 -56.64 -8.20
C LEU A 17 19.00 -57.23 -6.96
N MET A 18 18.63 -56.73 -5.77
CA MET A 18 18.70 -57.53 -4.55
C MET A 18 17.45 -57.24 -3.71
N GLY A 19 16.70 -58.27 -3.45
CA GLY A 19 15.45 -58.25 -2.73
C GLY A 19 15.62 -57.99 -1.25
N GLY A 20 14.76 -57.10 -0.76
CA GLY A 20 14.42 -56.94 0.63
C GLY A 20 12.91 -56.83 0.72
N ALA A 21 12.26 -57.87 1.23
CA ALA A 21 10.83 -57.92 1.44
C ALA A 21 10.44 -56.89 2.50
N ALA A 22 9.88 -55.77 2.08
CA ALA A 22 9.10 -54.89 2.97
C ALA A 22 7.66 -55.47 3.02
N PRO A 23 6.98 -55.47 4.17
CA PRO A 23 5.62 -55.93 4.26
C PRO A 23 4.71 -55.04 3.41
N VAL A 24 3.99 -55.65 2.49
CA VAL A 24 2.90 -55.04 1.75
C VAL A 24 1.84 -54.69 2.78
N ALA A 25 1.71 -53.44 3.12
CA ALA A 25 0.56 -52.92 3.83
C ALA A 25 -0.65 -53.15 2.92
N MET A 26 -1.50 -54.11 3.28
CA MET A 26 -2.79 -54.30 2.64
C MET A 26 -3.60 -53.02 2.84
N ALA A 27 -3.81 -52.27 1.76
CA ALA A 27 -4.78 -51.21 1.73
C ALA A 27 -6.11 -51.76 2.23
N SER A 28 -6.69 -51.17 3.25
CA SER A 28 -7.94 -51.65 3.82
C SER A 28 -9.05 -51.50 2.78
N SER A 29 -10.02 -52.39 2.78
CA SER A 29 -11.20 -52.34 1.89
C SER A 29 -11.98 -51.03 1.99
N SER A 30 -11.74 -50.24 3.05
CA SER A 30 -12.29 -48.89 3.25
C SER A 30 -11.66 -47.85 2.32
N ASP A 31 -10.36 -47.94 2.03
CA ASP A 31 -9.64 -46.96 1.21
C ASP A 31 -10.03 -47.11 -0.26
N ASP A 32 -10.24 -48.34 -0.74
CA ASP A 32 -10.75 -48.59 -2.08
C ASP A 32 -12.19 -48.11 -2.29
N ALA A 33 -13.02 -48.16 -1.24
CA ALA A 33 -14.37 -47.64 -1.30
C ALA A 33 -14.37 -46.08 -1.31
N GLN A 34 -13.50 -45.45 -0.54
CA GLN A 34 -13.33 -44.00 -0.54
C GLN A 34 -12.79 -43.48 -1.87
N ILE A 35 -11.81 -44.17 -2.45
CA ILE A 35 -11.25 -43.79 -3.76
C ILE A 35 -12.31 -43.92 -4.86
N ARG A 36 -13.17 -44.95 -4.82
CA ARG A 36 -14.28 -45.08 -5.77
C ARG A 36 -15.34 -44.01 -5.59
N ALA A 37 -15.68 -43.66 -4.35
CA ALA A 37 -16.60 -42.56 -4.07
C ALA A 37 -16.06 -41.20 -4.60
N LEU A 38 -14.78 -40.91 -4.35
CA LEU A 38 -14.13 -39.68 -4.83
C LEU A 38 -14.09 -39.60 -6.36
N ARG A 39 -13.85 -40.72 -7.03
CA ARG A 39 -13.87 -40.78 -8.52
C ARG A 39 -15.26 -40.54 -9.10
N LEU A 40 -16.32 -41.01 -8.44
CA LEU A 40 -17.69 -40.77 -8.82
C LEU A 40 -18.06 -39.27 -8.64
N GLU A 41 -17.66 -38.68 -7.53
CA GLU A 41 -17.88 -37.26 -7.23
C GLU A 41 -17.15 -36.36 -8.23
N MET A 42 -15.90 -36.67 -8.55
CA MET A 42 -15.15 -35.95 -9.59
C MET A 42 -15.78 -36.10 -11.00
N ALA A 43 -16.32 -37.25 -11.34
CA ALA A 43 -17.01 -37.47 -12.60
C ALA A 43 -18.32 -36.66 -12.68
N GLN A 44 -19.05 -36.58 -11.57
CA GLN A 44 -20.28 -35.79 -11.46
C GLN A 44 -20.00 -34.30 -11.56
N MET A 45 -18.98 -33.80 -10.85
CA MET A 45 -18.54 -32.40 -10.89
C MET A 45 -18.07 -32.00 -12.29
N ARG A 46 -17.35 -32.88 -13.00
CA ARG A 46 -16.95 -32.66 -14.38
C ARG A 46 -18.14 -32.56 -15.33
N LYS A 47 -19.17 -33.37 -15.13
CA LYS A 47 -20.42 -33.34 -15.93
C LYS A 47 -21.18 -32.04 -15.70
N GLU A 48 -21.27 -31.58 -14.47
CA GLU A 48 -21.93 -30.31 -14.11
C GLU A 48 -21.18 -29.10 -14.71
N MET A 49 -19.85 -29.07 -14.61
CA MET A 49 -19.04 -28.02 -15.24
C MET A 49 -19.22 -27.97 -16.76
N MET A 50 -19.24 -29.12 -17.41
CA MET A 50 -19.48 -29.17 -18.86
C MET A 50 -20.88 -28.68 -19.24
N GLY A 51 -21.89 -28.96 -18.41
CA GLY A 51 -23.25 -28.42 -18.57
C GLY A 51 -23.28 -26.89 -18.45
N GLN A 52 -22.59 -26.32 -17.47
CA GLN A 52 -22.49 -24.86 -17.29
C GLN A 52 -21.76 -24.19 -18.47
N ILE A 53 -20.66 -24.77 -18.94
CA ILE A 53 -19.92 -24.26 -20.11
C ILE A 53 -20.83 -24.25 -21.36
N THR A 54 -21.61 -25.29 -21.59
CA THR A 54 -22.54 -25.36 -22.72
C THR A 54 -23.63 -24.28 -22.61
N THR A 55 -24.16 -24.06 -21.40
CA THR A 55 -25.17 -23.02 -21.15
C THR A 55 -24.59 -21.62 -21.35
N LEU A 56 -23.36 -21.36 -20.90
CA LEU A 56 -22.70 -20.08 -21.11
C LEU A 56 -22.40 -19.80 -22.58
N LYS A 57 -21.95 -20.82 -23.35
CA LYS A 57 -21.75 -20.71 -24.80
C LYS A 57 -23.05 -20.37 -25.53
N SER A 58 -24.17 -20.97 -25.15
CA SER A 58 -25.46 -20.67 -25.78
C SER A 58 -25.97 -19.27 -25.44
N ARG A 59 -25.69 -18.75 -24.23
CA ARG A 59 -26.00 -17.36 -23.85
C ARG A 59 -25.12 -16.37 -24.63
N LEU A 60 -23.84 -16.64 -24.79
CA LEU A 60 -22.93 -15.80 -25.56
C LEU A 60 -23.37 -15.69 -27.02
N ALA A 61 -23.67 -16.82 -27.67
CA ALA A 61 -24.16 -16.83 -29.04
C ALA A 61 -25.49 -16.05 -29.24
N ARG A 62 -26.37 -16.05 -28.21
CA ARG A 62 -27.58 -15.23 -28.24
C ARG A 62 -27.25 -13.74 -28.12
N THR A 63 -26.31 -13.36 -27.27
CA THR A 63 -25.90 -11.95 -27.07
C THR A 63 -25.25 -11.41 -28.35
N GLU A 64 -24.38 -12.21 -28.99
CA GLU A 64 -23.76 -11.84 -30.26
C GLU A 64 -24.78 -11.68 -31.39
N SER A 65 -25.79 -12.54 -31.45
CA SER A 65 -26.86 -12.42 -32.47
C SER A 65 -27.76 -11.20 -32.26
N VAL A 66 -27.92 -10.73 -31.01
CA VAL A 66 -28.65 -9.49 -30.69
C VAL A 66 -27.82 -8.26 -31.07
N SER A 67 -26.51 -8.29 -30.79
CA SER A 67 -25.58 -7.22 -31.16
C SER A 67 -25.56 -7.02 -32.70
N HIS A 68 -25.41 -8.11 -33.47
CA HIS A 68 -25.46 -8.04 -34.94
C HIS A 68 -26.78 -7.52 -35.52
N LYS A 69 -27.91 -7.79 -34.84
CA LYS A 69 -29.21 -7.21 -35.27
C LYS A 69 -29.29 -5.72 -34.96
N GLN A 70 -28.65 -5.24 -33.91
CA GLN A 70 -28.64 -3.82 -33.56
C GLN A 70 -27.77 -3.00 -34.54
N ASP A 71 -26.63 -3.56 -34.97
CA ASP A 71 -25.77 -2.92 -35.97
C ASP A 71 -26.42 -2.82 -37.35
N HIS A 72 -27.26 -3.79 -37.75
CA HIS A 72 -28.02 -3.73 -39.00
C HIS A 72 -29.22 -2.77 -38.97
N MET A 73 -29.76 -2.43 -37.80
CA MET A 73 -30.81 -1.41 -37.67
C MET A 73 -30.27 0.02 -37.66
N SER A 74 -29.01 0.23 -37.25
CA SER A 74 -28.38 1.55 -37.26
C SER A 74 -27.88 1.99 -38.65
N THR A 75 -27.62 1.06 -39.55
CA THR A 75 -27.19 1.34 -40.92
C THR A 75 -28.34 1.56 -41.92
N ALA A 76 -29.57 1.19 -41.56
CA ALA A 76 -30.74 1.34 -42.44
C ALA A 76 -31.42 2.73 -42.34
N SER A 77 -31.04 3.60 -41.40
CA SER A 77 -31.65 4.93 -41.21
C SER A 77 -30.87 6.09 -41.84
N ALA A 78 -29.83 5.83 -42.61
CA ALA A 78 -28.94 6.87 -43.16
C ALA A 78 -29.12 7.16 -44.66
N HIS A 79 -30.18 6.71 -45.30
CA HIS A 79 -30.45 7.07 -46.71
C HIS A 79 -31.91 7.46 -46.91
N GLY A 80 -32.18 8.76 -46.86
CA GLY A 80 -33.49 9.30 -47.24
C GLY A 80 -33.61 10.80 -47.06
N GLY A 81 -33.45 11.57 -48.13
CA GLY A 81 -34.13 12.84 -48.27
C GLY A 81 -33.34 14.13 -48.05
N ARG A 82 -32.64 14.55 -49.09
CA ARG A 82 -32.19 15.93 -49.30
C ARG A 82 -33.40 16.78 -49.71
N ALA A 83 -33.79 17.75 -48.86
CA ALA A 83 -34.66 18.85 -49.29
C ALA A 83 -34.05 20.16 -48.79
N HIS A 84 -33.56 20.94 -49.72
CA HIS A 84 -33.21 22.35 -49.56
C HIS A 84 -34.41 23.16 -49.09
N ARG A 85 -34.28 23.91 -48.04
CA ARG A 85 -35.14 25.05 -47.75
C ARG A 85 -34.24 26.23 -47.36
N GLU A 86 -34.06 27.12 -48.34
CA GLU A 86 -33.55 28.47 -48.11
C GLU A 86 -34.47 29.18 -47.12
N ILE A 87 -33.91 29.72 -46.07
CA ILE A 87 -34.58 30.72 -45.23
C ILE A 87 -33.74 32.00 -45.31
N ALA A 88 -34.45 33.03 -45.82
CA ALA A 88 -33.93 34.37 -46.06
C ALA A 88 -33.32 35.03 -44.81
N SER A 89 -32.20 35.67 -45.03
CA SER A 89 -31.53 36.58 -44.11
C SER A 89 -32.33 37.88 -43.98
N GLY A 90 -32.96 38.06 -42.79
CA GLY A 90 -33.43 39.39 -42.36
C GLY A 90 -32.39 40.05 -41.44
N PRO A 91 -32.25 41.37 -41.44
CA PRO A 91 -31.26 42.08 -40.65
C PRO A 91 -31.64 41.99 -39.16
N VAL A 92 -30.68 41.57 -38.32
CA VAL A 92 -30.80 41.54 -36.88
C VAL A 92 -30.58 42.97 -36.35
N ASP A 93 -31.54 43.48 -35.60
CA ASP A 93 -31.48 44.73 -34.84
C ASP A 93 -30.40 44.66 -33.73
N PRO A 94 -29.41 45.56 -33.65
CA PRO A 94 -28.32 45.47 -32.68
C PRO A 94 -28.65 45.98 -31.29
N SER A 95 -29.90 46.14 -30.92
CA SER A 95 -30.28 46.81 -29.64
C SER A 95 -30.85 45.89 -28.54
N VAL A 96 -30.78 44.55 -28.67
CA VAL A 96 -31.16 43.68 -27.57
C VAL A 96 -29.91 43.32 -26.77
N GLN A 97 -29.57 44.16 -25.78
CA GLN A 97 -28.67 43.80 -24.67
C GLN A 97 -29.39 42.74 -23.81
N PHE A 98 -28.92 41.51 -23.89
CA PHE A 98 -29.20 40.54 -22.85
C PHE A 98 -28.34 40.97 -21.66
N ASP A 99 -28.98 41.43 -20.59
CA ASP A 99 -28.33 41.58 -19.27
C ASP A 99 -27.79 40.20 -18.87
N GLU A 100 -26.46 40.01 -18.96
CA GLU A 100 -25.80 38.93 -18.31
C GLU A 100 -26.09 39.02 -16.81
N PRO A 101 -26.61 37.98 -16.16
CA PRO A 101 -26.72 37.99 -14.72
C PRO A 101 -25.32 38.20 -14.14
N PRO A 102 -25.17 39.05 -13.07
CA PRO A 102 -23.87 39.38 -12.54
C PRO A 102 -23.09 38.09 -12.30
N ALA A 103 -21.92 37.99 -12.90
CA ALA A 103 -21.01 36.88 -12.70
C ALA A 103 -20.69 36.82 -11.20
N LEU A 104 -21.42 35.95 -10.48
CA LEU A 104 -21.04 35.53 -9.16
C LEU A 104 -19.59 35.07 -9.28
N ALA A 105 -18.67 35.83 -8.70
CA ALA A 105 -17.26 35.52 -8.61
C ALA A 105 -17.15 34.11 -8.00
N ARG A 106 -17.08 33.12 -8.86
CA ARG A 106 -16.96 31.70 -8.45
C ARG A 106 -15.58 31.57 -7.81
N LYS A 107 -15.55 31.54 -6.48
CA LYS A 107 -14.37 31.06 -5.80
C LYS A 107 -14.15 29.63 -6.27
N PRO A 108 -12.95 29.25 -6.73
CA PRO A 108 -12.71 27.90 -7.20
C PRO A 108 -13.00 26.92 -6.05
N PHE A 109 -13.86 25.95 -6.33
CA PHE A 109 -14.05 24.77 -5.52
C PHE A 109 -12.68 24.12 -5.31
N LEU A 110 -12.39 23.55 -4.16
CA LEU A 110 -11.15 22.84 -3.82
C LEU A 110 -9.96 23.68 -3.31
N THR A 111 -10.23 24.70 -2.56
CA THR A 111 -9.30 25.12 -1.50
C THR A 111 -9.51 24.30 -0.22
N VAL A 112 -10.16 23.17 -0.36
CA VAL A 112 -10.58 22.28 0.72
C VAL A 112 -9.38 21.66 1.41
N GLY A 113 -9.29 21.81 2.72
CA GLY A 113 -8.16 21.35 3.51
C GLY A 113 -6.88 22.15 3.26
N ALA A 114 -6.91 23.02 2.26
CA ALA A 114 -5.87 23.99 1.97
C ALA A 114 -6.40 25.39 2.26
N THR A 115 -7.07 25.55 3.36
CA THR A 115 -7.49 26.86 3.82
C THR A 115 -6.28 27.76 3.88
N ASP A 116 -6.30 28.74 3.00
CA ASP A 116 -5.31 29.81 2.89
C ASP A 116 -3.86 29.40 2.60
N TYR A 117 -3.63 28.16 2.14
CA TYR A 117 -2.31 27.81 1.64
C TYR A 117 -2.13 28.32 0.22
N ARG A 118 -1.86 29.61 0.08
CA ARG A 118 -1.21 30.22 -1.08
C ARG A 118 0.18 29.61 -1.27
N ARG A 119 0.27 28.30 -1.40
CA ARG A 119 1.52 27.61 -1.67
C ARG A 119 1.53 27.13 -3.10
N GLU A 120 2.61 27.45 -3.77
CA GLU A 120 3.02 26.80 -5.01
C GLU A 120 2.90 25.27 -4.82
N PRO A 121 2.57 24.51 -5.89
CA PRO A 121 2.49 23.06 -5.82
C PRO A 121 3.67 22.51 -5.03
N THR A 122 3.37 21.72 -4.01
CA THR A 122 4.45 21.14 -3.20
C THR A 122 5.21 20.14 -4.06
N THR A 123 6.51 20.02 -3.86
CA THR A 123 7.36 19.02 -4.50
C THR A 123 6.73 17.63 -4.46
N TYR A 124 6.09 17.28 -3.35
CA TYR A 124 5.37 16.04 -3.19
C TYR A 124 4.29 15.84 -4.27
N GLY A 125 3.40 16.80 -4.48
CA GLY A 125 2.38 16.74 -5.54
C GLY A 125 3.02 16.62 -6.93
N GLN A 126 4.13 17.34 -7.17
CA GLN A 126 4.82 17.35 -8.46
C GLN A 126 5.47 16.01 -8.83
N VAL A 127 5.87 15.17 -7.88
CA VAL A 127 6.49 13.86 -8.17
C VAL A 127 5.56 12.68 -7.94
N THR A 128 4.52 12.85 -7.13
CA THR A 128 3.57 11.77 -6.82
C THR A 128 2.35 11.77 -7.73
N GLY A 129 2.16 12.80 -8.56
CA GLY A 129 1.02 12.94 -9.45
C GLY A 129 -0.30 13.20 -8.72
N MET A 130 -0.26 13.59 -7.45
CA MET A 130 -1.48 13.96 -6.72
C MET A 130 -2.08 15.24 -7.31
N PRO A 131 -3.42 15.33 -7.45
CA PRO A 131 -4.06 16.59 -7.80
C PRO A 131 -3.70 17.66 -6.78
N VAL A 132 -3.09 18.73 -7.26
CA VAL A 132 -2.70 19.86 -6.42
C VAL A 132 -3.84 20.87 -6.42
N PRO A 133 -4.31 21.34 -5.25
CA PRO A 133 -5.25 22.45 -5.18
C PRO A 133 -4.61 23.69 -5.81
N MET A 134 -5.30 24.35 -6.72
CA MET A 134 -4.78 25.50 -7.42
C MET A 134 -4.78 26.73 -6.52
N SER A 135 -3.70 27.53 -6.55
CA SER A 135 -3.67 28.85 -5.95
C SER A 135 -4.63 29.78 -6.69
N GLN A 136 -5.30 30.69 -5.97
CA GLN A 136 -6.28 31.64 -6.51
C GLN A 136 -5.74 32.59 -7.60
N GLU A 137 -4.44 32.65 -7.83
CA GLU A 137 -3.82 33.60 -8.79
C GLU A 137 -3.93 33.21 -10.26
N SER A 138 -4.36 31.99 -10.58
CA SER A 138 -4.51 31.54 -11.96
C SER A 138 -5.97 31.59 -12.50
N SER A 139 -6.86 32.29 -11.84
CA SER A 139 -8.28 32.40 -12.23
C SER A 139 -8.55 33.25 -13.48
N SER A 140 -7.52 33.76 -14.16
CA SER A 140 -7.68 34.46 -15.41
C SER A 140 -7.52 33.52 -16.61
N ARG A 141 -8.65 33.00 -17.11
CA ARG A 141 -8.83 32.45 -18.46
C ARG A 141 -7.85 31.36 -18.91
N GLY A 142 -7.91 30.18 -18.30
CA GLY A 142 -7.21 29.02 -18.85
C GLY A 142 -7.86 27.72 -18.37
N PHE A 143 -8.02 26.76 -19.26
CA PHE A 143 -8.30 25.38 -18.86
C PHE A 143 -7.13 24.89 -18.01
N HIS A 144 -7.39 24.58 -16.74
CA HIS A 144 -6.38 24.01 -15.88
C HIS A 144 -6.12 22.58 -16.31
N LYS A 145 -4.85 22.19 -16.42
CA LYS A 145 -4.48 20.83 -16.79
C LYS A 145 -5.19 19.82 -15.88
N GLY A 146 -5.88 18.86 -16.50
CA GLY A 146 -6.58 17.81 -15.78
C GLY A 146 -7.84 18.23 -15.02
N GLN A 147 -8.25 19.50 -15.06
CA GLN A 147 -9.49 19.94 -14.41
C GLN A 147 -10.57 20.27 -15.46
N PHE A 148 -11.78 19.76 -15.23
CA PHE A 148 -12.97 20.09 -16.00
C PHE A 148 -14.22 20.08 -15.12
N ASN A 149 -15.26 20.77 -15.56
CA ASN A 149 -16.50 20.91 -14.80
C ASN A 149 -17.66 20.26 -15.56
N VAL A 150 -18.51 19.54 -14.82
CA VAL A 150 -19.77 19.00 -15.30
C VAL A 150 -20.88 19.62 -14.45
N GLY A 151 -21.51 20.67 -14.95
CA GLY A 151 -22.45 21.48 -14.17
C GLY A 151 -21.75 22.14 -12.98
N ARG A 152 -22.19 21.81 -11.77
CA ARG A 152 -21.58 22.29 -10.51
C ARG A 152 -20.46 21.41 -9.99
N ILE A 153 -20.23 20.25 -10.62
CA ILE A 153 -19.22 19.30 -10.17
C ILE A 153 -17.91 19.64 -10.87
N SER A 154 -16.85 19.80 -10.10
CA SER A 154 -15.47 19.92 -10.56
C SER A 154 -14.79 18.55 -10.48
N ILE A 155 -14.08 18.16 -11.54
CA ILE A 155 -13.30 16.91 -11.61
C ILE A 155 -11.86 17.29 -11.90
N THR A 156 -10.94 16.89 -11.03
CA THR A 156 -9.50 17.10 -11.21
C THR A 156 -8.81 15.75 -11.30
N LEU A 157 -8.19 15.48 -12.45
CA LEU A 157 -7.42 14.26 -12.68
C LEU A 157 -5.98 14.44 -12.21
N GLY A 158 -5.37 13.36 -11.78
CA GLY A 158 -3.98 13.28 -11.38
C GLY A 158 -3.38 11.92 -11.71
N GLY A 159 -2.10 11.77 -11.42
CA GLY A 159 -1.39 10.52 -11.63
C GLY A 159 -0.17 10.67 -12.52
N TYR A 160 0.45 9.53 -12.80
CA TYR A 160 1.63 9.43 -13.65
C TYR A 160 1.75 8.02 -14.24
N VAL A 161 2.44 7.95 -15.37
CA VAL A 161 2.95 6.69 -15.91
C VAL A 161 4.42 6.61 -15.53
N GLU A 162 4.84 5.45 -15.03
CA GLU A 162 6.20 5.22 -14.53
C GLU A 162 6.81 3.97 -15.16
N MET A 163 8.11 4.04 -15.39
CA MET A 163 8.99 2.90 -15.57
C MET A 163 10.08 2.99 -14.52
N ALA A 164 10.20 1.98 -13.66
CA ALA A 164 11.24 1.89 -12.65
C ALA A 164 12.15 0.70 -12.89
N GLY A 165 13.45 0.88 -12.70
CA GLY A 165 14.47 -0.16 -12.62
C GLY A 165 14.91 -0.32 -11.17
N ILE A 166 15.04 -1.57 -10.71
CA ILE A 166 15.33 -1.94 -9.34
C ILE A 166 16.48 -2.92 -9.34
N PHE A 167 17.50 -2.64 -8.53
CA PHE A 167 18.58 -3.56 -8.23
C PHE A 167 18.71 -3.73 -6.72
N ARG A 168 18.80 -4.99 -6.25
CA ARG A 168 19.09 -5.33 -4.86
C ARG A 168 20.27 -6.31 -4.79
N SER A 169 21.12 -6.15 -3.79
CA SER A 169 22.27 -7.03 -3.56
C SER A 169 21.87 -8.40 -3.02
N ARG A 170 20.61 -8.56 -2.58
CA ARG A 170 19.98 -9.81 -2.21
C ARG A 170 18.65 -9.97 -2.92
N ASN A 171 18.20 -11.20 -3.10
CA ASN A 171 16.93 -11.49 -3.74
C ASN A 171 15.82 -11.54 -2.68
N GLU A 172 15.10 -10.44 -2.53
CA GLU A 172 13.90 -10.35 -1.67
C GLU A 172 12.66 -10.98 -2.33
N THR A 173 12.75 -11.38 -3.61
CA THR A 173 11.58 -11.74 -4.43
C THR A 173 10.50 -10.65 -4.41
N ALA A 174 10.94 -9.40 -4.35
CA ALA A 174 10.10 -8.23 -4.28
C ALA A 174 10.15 -7.43 -5.60
N ASP A 175 9.11 -6.67 -5.87
CA ASP A 175 9.04 -5.71 -6.97
C ASP A 175 9.44 -4.30 -6.45
N ILE A 176 8.74 -3.25 -6.89
CA ILE A 176 8.99 -1.85 -6.52
C ILE A 176 8.80 -1.57 -5.01
N SER A 177 8.11 -2.42 -4.28
CA SER A 177 7.96 -2.36 -2.82
C SER A 177 8.92 -3.33 -2.16
N SER A 178 9.94 -2.82 -1.49
CA SER A 178 10.89 -3.66 -0.74
C SER A 178 10.22 -4.33 0.46
N ASN A 179 10.68 -5.53 0.78
CA ASN A 179 10.16 -6.32 1.90
C ASN A 179 11.14 -6.31 3.07
N PHE A 180 11.32 -5.16 3.71
CA PHE A 180 12.34 -4.92 4.73
C PHE A 180 12.34 -5.95 5.88
N GLY A 181 11.17 -6.46 6.26
CA GLY A 181 11.02 -7.50 7.28
C GLY A 181 11.36 -8.91 6.80
N SER A 182 11.65 -9.11 5.51
CA SER A 182 11.91 -10.43 4.91
C SER A 182 13.20 -10.48 4.11
N ILE A 183 14.12 -9.52 4.29
CA ILE A 183 15.48 -9.61 3.74
C ILE A 183 16.08 -10.95 4.21
N PRO A 184 16.53 -11.81 3.27
CA PRO A 184 16.88 -13.19 3.59
C PRO A 184 18.10 -13.27 4.51
N TRP A 185 18.04 -14.16 5.51
CA TRP A 185 19.18 -14.52 6.34
C TRP A 185 20.19 -15.32 5.52
N MET A 186 21.44 -15.37 5.95
CA MET A 186 22.57 -16.00 5.23
C MET A 186 22.41 -17.50 4.99
N ASN A 187 21.46 -18.18 5.63
CA ASN A 187 21.14 -19.58 5.36
C ASN A 187 20.24 -19.77 4.13
N ASN A 188 19.60 -18.74 3.65
CA ASN A 188 18.75 -18.80 2.47
C ASN A 188 19.58 -18.53 1.20
N PRO A 189 19.50 -19.35 0.13
CA PRO A 189 20.20 -19.08 -1.13
C PRO A 189 19.95 -17.68 -1.70
N ASN A 190 18.78 -17.11 -1.49
CA ASN A 190 18.44 -15.75 -1.92
C ASN A 190 19.32 -14.65 -1.28
N ALA A 191 19.96 -14.94 -0.14
CA ALA A 191 20.92 -14.00 0.46
C ALA A 191 22.23 -13.89 -0.36
N HIS A 192 22.47 -14.80 -1.31
CA HIS A 192 23.68 -14.91 -2.12
C HIS A 192 23.42 -14.61 -3.61
N ILE A 193 22.21 -14.18 -3.95
CA ILE A 193 21.79 -13.88 -5.32
C ILE A 193 21.29 -12.43 -5.38
N ASN A 194 21.77 -11.68 -6.39
CA ASN A 194 21.26 -10.33 -6.67
C ASN A 194 19.87 -10.40 -7.31
N GLU A 195 19.10 -9.35 -7.14
CA GLU A 195 17.80 -9.18 -7.76
C GLU A 195 17.82 -7.99 -8.73
N PHE A 196 17.27 -8.16 -9.92
CA PHE A 196 17.06 -7.07 -10.87
C PHE A 196 15.68 -7.18 -11.52
N HIS A 197 14.91 -6.10 -11.44
CA HIS A 197 13.59 -5.99 -12.06
C HIS A 197 13.40 -4.65 -12.76
N GLN A 198 12.52 -4.65 -13.76
CA GLN A 198 11.92 -3.45 -14.33
C GLN A 198 10.42 -3.56 -14.19
N THR A 199 9.76 -2.46 -13.83
CA THR A 199 8.33 -2.48 -13.52
C THR A 199 7.67 -1.14 -13.79
N GLU A 200 6.38 -1.20 -14.17
CA GLU A 200 5.47 -0.06 -14.30
C GLU A 200 4.40 -0.03 -13.19
N ARG A 201 4.44 -0.96 -12.25
CA ARG A 201 3.38 -1.19 -11.25
C ARG A 201 3.09 0.00 -10.35
N GLN A 202 4.02 0.93 -10.19
CA GLN A 202 3.81 2.14 -9.41
C GLN A 202 3.08 3.24 -10.19
N SER A 203 2.87 3.07 -11.50
CA SER A 203 2.01 3.96 -12.29
C SER A 203 0.69 4.19 -11.58
N ARG A 204 0.21 5.44 -11.58
CA ARG A 204 -0.87 5.87 -10.71
C ARG A 204 -1.91 6.66 -11.47
N PHE A 205 -3.17 6.45 -11.10
CA PHE A 205 -4.30 7.26 -11.53
C PHE A 205 -5.04 7.79 -10.31
N SER A 206 -5.45 9.05 -10.37
CA SER A 206 -6.26 9.65 -9.32
C SER A 206 -7.28 10.62 -9.89
N ALA A 207 -8.38 10.77 -9.16
CA ALA A 207 -9.42 11.73 -9.46
C ALA A 207 -9.96 12.33 -8.16
N LEU A 208 -10.08 13.65 -8.15
CA LEU A 208 -10.76 14.42 -7.11
C LEU A 208 -12.02 15.00 -7.72
N VAL A 209 -13.17 14.64 -7.17
CA VAL A 209 -14.48 15.08 -7.63
C VAL A 209 -15.15 15.84 -6.51
N GLY A 210 -15.72 17.02 -6.78
CA GLY A 210 -16.35 17.73 -5.70
C GLY A 210 -17.26 18.87 -6.16
N SER A 211 -18.01 19.44 -5.20
CA SER A 211 -18.93 20.55 -5.41
C SER A 211 -19.08 21.38 -4.15
N ASP A 212 -19.21 22.69 -4.32
CA ASP A 212 -19.66 23.56 -3.24
C ASP A 212 -21.18 23.41 -3.04
N ILE A 213 -21.60 23.15 -1.80
CA ILE A 213 -23.00 23.15 -1.39
C ILE A 213 -23.47 24.60 -1.27
N ASN A 214 -22.63 25.41 -0.62
CA ASN A 214 -22.82 26.87 -0.45
C ASN A 214 -21.44 27.56 -0.31
N SER A 215 -21.41 28.82 0.12
CA SER A 215 -20.16 29.61 0.25
C SER A 215 -19.15 29.05 1.27
N THR A 216 -19.60 28.26 2.23
CA THR A 216 -18.76 27.73 3.32
C THR A 216 -18.65 26.21 3.33
N MET A 217 -19.61 25.51 2.74
CA MET A 217 -19.68 24.04 2.79
C MET A 217 -19.41 23.41 1.43
N SER A 218 -18.68 22.30 1.45
CA SER A 218 -18.37 21.52 0.25
C SER A 218 -18.40 20.01 0.52
N VAL A 219 -18.59 19.25 -0.55
CA VAL A 219 -18.43 17.79 -0.56
C VAL A 219 -17.43 17.41 -1.62
N SER A 220 -16.60 16.42 -1.33
CA SER A 220 -15.66 15.87 -2.30
C SER A 220 -15.52 14.37 -2.16
N GLY A 221 -15.08 13.72 -3.23
CA GLY A 221 -14.66 12.34 -3.25
C GLY A 221 -13.29 12.25 -3.92
N TYR A 222 -12.42 11.44 -3.38
CA TYR A 222 -11.08 11.19 -3.93
C TYR A 222 -10.85 9.71 -4.15
N THR A 223 -10.28 9.37 -5.29
CA THR A 223 -9.82 8.01 -5.58
C THR A 223 -8.38 8.04 -6.10
N GLU A 224 -7.58 7.07 -5.68
CA GLU A 224 -6.22 6.84 -6.14
C GLU A 224 -5.97 5.35 -6.29
N LEU A 225 -5.47 4.95 -7.48
CA LEU A 225 -5.25 3.57 -7.87
C LEU A 225 -3.81 3.38 -8.36
N ASP A 226 -3.21 2.22 -8.13
CA ASP A 226 -1.96 1.75 -8.77
C ASP A 226 -2.09 0.28 -9.21
N PHE A 227 -1.03 -0.31 -9.76
CA PHE A 227 -1.02 -1.69 -10.25
C PHE A 227 -0.28 -2.65 -9.30
N GLN A 228 -0.19 -2.35 -8.02
CA GLN A 228 0.45 -3.21 -7.03
C GLN A 228 -0.54 -4.13 -6.29
N GLY A 229 -1.68 -4.45 -6.90
CA GLY A 229 -2.64 -5.42 -6.38
C GLY A 229 -2.04 -6.83 -6.31
N ALA A 230 -2.47 -7.59 -5.29
CA ALA A 230 -2.08 -8.98 -5.10
C ALA A 230 -3.02 -9.91 -5.88
N GLY A 231 -2.74 -10.18 -7.10
CA GLY A 231 -3.48 -11.12 -7.93
C GLY A 231 -2.59 -11.61 -9.06
N SER A 232 -2.86 -12.80 -9.58
CA SER A 232 -2.16 -13.34 -10.73
C SER A 232 -3.11 -13.43 -11.90
N SER A 233 -3.02 -12.51 -12.85
CA SER A 233 -3.80 -12.51 -14.08
C SER A 233 -2.99 -12.96 -15.30
N SER A 234 -1.66 -12.95 -15.21
CA SER A 234 -0.74 -13.47 -16.22
C SER A 234 0.59 -13.92 -15.60
N ASN A 235 1.50 -14.36 -16.43
CA ASN A 235 2.84 -14.75 -16.04
C ASN A 235 3.88 -13.75 -16.58
N SER A 236 5.03 -13.68 -15.92
CA SER A 236 6.13 -12.79 -16.29
C SER A 236 6.94 -13.25 -17.51
N ARG A 237 6.62 -14.40 -18.10
CA ARG A 237 7.35 -14.94 -19.25
C ARG A 237 6.94 -14.29 -20.56
N GLN A 238 5.68 -13.88 -20.67
CA GLN A 238 5.10 -13.40 -21.92
C GLN A 238 4.42 -12.04 -21.78
N SER A 239 3.63 -11.85 -20.72
CA SER A 239 2.92 -10.61 -20.45
C SER A 239 2.76 -10.41 -18.94
N ASN A 240 3.25 -9.30 -18.42
CA ASN A 240 3.02 -8.89 -17.05
C ASN A 240 1.64 -8.21 -16.98
N SER A 241 0.65 -8.91 -16.45
CA SER A 241 -0.69 -8.36 -16.22
C SER A 241 -0.88 -8.13 -14.74
N TYR A 242 -0.64 -6.91 -14.31
CA TYR A 242 -0.75 -6.52 -12.92
C TYR A 242 -2.15 -6.05 -12.56
N VAL A 243 -2.54 -6.28 -11.30
CA VAL A 243 -3.90 -6.01 -10.82
C VAL A 243 -3.96 -4.62 -10.19
N LEU A 244 -5.04 -3.88 -10.50
CA LEU A 244 -5.34 -2.59 -9.87
C LEU A 244 -5.51 -2.75 -8.36
N ARG A 245 -4.94 -1.80 -7.62
CA ARG A 245 -5.07 -1.68 -6.17
C ARG A 245 -5.69 -0.34 -5.81
N SER A 246 -6.75 -0.36 -5.00
CA SER A 246 -7.25 0.85 -4.36
C SER A 246 -6.24 1.31 -3.30
N ARG A 247 -5.64 2.47 -3.51
CA ARG A 247 -4.75 3.09 -2.53
C ARG A 247 -5.54 3.95 -1.57
N LEU A 248 -6.27 4.93 -2.10
CA LEU A 248 -7.14 5.84 -1.36
C LEU A 248 -8.50 5.86 -2.06
N MET A 249 -9.57 5.86 -1.28
CA MET A 249 -10.93 5.99 -1.77
C MET A 249 -11.82 6.48 -0.63
N TYR A 250 -12.16 7.75 -0.64
CA TYR A 250 -12.92 8.36 0.44
C TYR A 250 -13.81 9.50 -0.04
N GLY A 251 -14.86 9.77 0.76
CA GLY A 251 -15.65 10.98 0.68
C GLY A 251 -15.33 11.91 1.83
N GLU A 252 -15.47 13.21 1.59
CA GLU A 252 -15.20 14.28 2.56
C GLU A 252 -16.32 15.31 2.51
N PHE A 253 -16.78 15.71 3.67
CA PHE A 253 -17.61 16.89 3.88
C PHE A 253 -16.80 17.91 4.66
N GLU A 254 -16.76 19.15 4.19
CA GLU A 254 -16.06 20.24 4.85
C GLU A 254 -17.00 21.41 5.11
N ASP A 255 -16.91 21.99 6.32
CA ASP A 255 -17.50 23.27 6.70
C ASP A 255 -16.39 24.27 7.02
N ARG A 256 -16.03 25.08 6.04
CA ARG A 256 -15.00 26.14 6.17
C ARG A 256 -15.41 27.24 7.13
N GLY A 257 -16.71 27.47 7.30
CA GLY A 257 -17.24 28.46 8.23
C GLY A 257 -16.94 28.14 9.69
N HIS A 258 -16.88 26.85 9.98
CA HIS A 258 -16.56 26.34 11.31
C HIS A 258 -15.18 25.69 11.39
N ASP A 259 -14.39 25.69 10.31
CA ASP A 259 -13.08 25.01 10.23
C ASP A 259 -13.16 23.55 10.67
N PHE A 260 -14.05 22.81 10.06
CA PHE A 260 -14.39 21.43 10.42
C PHE A 260 -14.54 20.56 9.18
N TYR A 261 -14.00 19.34 9.22
CA TYR A 261 -14.33 18.35 8.21
C TYR A 261 -14.56 16.95 8.78
N VAL A 262 -15.33 16.16 8.04
CA VAL A 262 -15.54 14.72 8.26
C VAL A 262 -15.15 13.99 6.99
N MET A 263 -14.35 12.93 7.13
CA MET A 263 -14.00 12.03 6.06
C MET A 263 -14.45 10.62 6.40
N GLY A 264 -14.95 9.88 5.39
CA GLY A 264 -15.26 8.45 5.48
C GLY A 264 -14.73 7.71 4.27
N GLY A 265 -14.04 6.59 4.50
CA GLY A 265 -13.44 5.75 3.46
C GLY A 265 -12.01 5.34 3.76
N GLN A 266 -11.28 4.86 2.74
CA GLN A 266 -9.87 4.46 2.87
C GLN A 266 -8.95 5.63 2.59
N ALA A 267 -8.16 6.01 3.59
CA ALA A 267 -7.17 7.09 3.52
C ALA A 267 -5.87 6.69 4.21
N TRP A 268 -4.84 7.54 4.11
CA TRP A 268 -3.69 7.42 5.01
C TRP A 268 -4.16 7.52 6.45
N SER A 269 -3.62 6.67 7.32
CA SER A 269 -3.91 6.74 8.76
C SER A 269 -3.65 8.14 9.30
N MET A 270 -4.44 8.57 10.26
CA MET A 270 -4.18 9.83 10.95
C MET A 270 -2.89 9.81 11.78
N ALA A 271 -2.28 8.64 12.00
CA ALA A 271 -0.94 8.52 12.61
C ALA A 271 0.19 9.02 11.69
N THR A 272 -0.03 9.10 10.37
CA THR A 272 0.96 9.58 9.39
C THR A 272 1.26 11.07 9.62
N LEU A 273 2.55 11.46 9.47
CA LEU A 273 2.98 12.86 9.57
C LEU A 273 2.30 13.73 8.50
N PHE A 274 1.79 14.89 8.90
CA PHE A 274 1.29 15.90 7.99
C PHE A 274 2.38 16.95 7.69
N LYS A 275 2.28 17.54 6.52
CA LYS A 275 3.14 18.68 6.14
C LYS A 275 2.72 19.95 6.87
N GLN A 276 1.42 20.11 7.05
CA GLN A 276 0.79 21.24 7.72
C GLN A 276 -0.68 20.92 7.98
N GLY A 277 -1.24 21.36 9.11
CA GLY A 277 -2.61 21.09 9.52
C GLY A 277 -2.90 19.59 9.66
N MET A 278 -4.13 19.20 9.36
CA MET A 278 -4.57 17.81 9.24
C MET A 278 -5.47 17.59 8.02
N GLY A 279 -5.39 18.47 7.01
CA GLY A 279 -6.21 18.37 5.80
C GLY A 279 -5.92 17.09 5.00
N MET A 280 -6.92 16.61 4.29
CA MET A 280 -6.77 15.47 3.40
C MET A 280 -5.75 15.78 2.30
N ARG A 281 -4.92 14.82 1.94
CA ARG A 281 -3.83 14.93 0.94
C ARG A 281 -2.69 15.89 1.33
N SER A 282 -2.56 16.21 2.62
CA SER A 282 -1.47 17.02 3.15
C SER A 282 -0.44 16.22 3.95
N GLU A 283 -0.47 14.89 3.86
CA GLU A 283 0.48 14.00 4.50
C GLU A 283 1.90 14.22 3.95
N GLN A 284 2.89 14.22 4.84
CA GLN A 284 4.31 14.37 4.53
C GLN A 284 4.93 13.01 4.17
N ILE A 285 4.71 12.58 2.93
CA ILE A 285 5.20 11.28 2.44
C ILE A 285 6.66 11.41 1.98
N PRO A 286 7.56 10.48 2.34
CA PRO A 286 8.93 10.46 1.83
C PRO A 286 9.01 10.46 0.30
N LEU A 287 9.92 11.26 -0.27
CA LEU A 287 10.09 11.41 -1.74
C LEU A 287 10.81 10.24 -2.42
N VAL A 288 10.92 9.11 -1.75
CA VAL A 288 11.62 7.92 -2.23
C VAL A 288 10.93 7.26 -3.42
N ILE A 289 11.71 6.52 -4.22
CA ILE A 289 11.20 5.73 -5.34
C ILE A 289 10.61 4.41 -4.85
N ASP A 290 11.20 3.79 -3.82
CA ASP A 290 10.68 2.57 -3.21
C ASP A 290 9.23 2.77 -2.73
N ALA A 291 8.32 1.95 -3.21
CA ALA A 291 6.89 2.06 -2.89
C ALA A 291 6.55 1.63 -1.46
N GLN A 292 7.49 1.01 -0.73
CA GLN A 292 7.38 0.70 0.69
C GLN A 292 7.95 1.80 1.59
N TYR A 293 8.50 2.86 0.98
CA TYR A 293 9.09 4.04 1.64
C TYR A 293 10.40 3.74 2.38
N VAL A 294 10.50 4.07 3.67
CA VAL A 294 11.69 3.94 4.51
C VAL A 294 11.28 3.36 5.85
N PRO A 295 11.98 2.35 6.41
CA PRO A 295 11.76 1.90 7.78
C PRO A 295 11.69 3.07 8.75
N GLY A 296 10.72 3.02 9.69
CA GLY A 296 10.46 4.12 10.62
C GLY A 296 9.44 5.14 10.17
N PHE A 297 9.02 5.12 8.90
CA PHE A 297 7.88 5.93 8.44
C PHE A 297 6.59 5.37 9.02
N THR A 298 5.95 6.15 9.88
CA THR A 298 4.67 5.77 10.51
C THR A 298 3.53 5.99 9.53
N TRP A 299 2.92 4.89 9.09
CA TRP A 299 1.85 4.93 8.11
C TRP A 299 0.98 3.68 8.14
N THR A 300 -0.20 3.78 7.61
CA THR A 300 -1.02 2.71 7.04
C THR A 300 -2.04 3.36 6.12
N ARG A 301 -2.78 2.57 5.36
CA ARG A 301 -3.98 3.04 4.63
C ARG A 301 -5.14 2.21 5.11
N ASN A 302 -5.98 2.83 5.93
CA ASN A 302 -7.08 2.16 6.60
C ASN A 302 -8.42 2.74 6.15
N THR A 303 -9.43 1.88 6.05
CA THR A 303 -10.82 2.33 5.99
C THR A 303 -11.22 2.82 7.36
N GLY A 304 -11.88 3.97 7.42
CA GLY A 304 -12.30 4.54 8.69
C GLY A 304 -13.08 5.84 8.53
N VAL A 305 -13.31 6.48 9.65
CA VAL A 305 -13.93 7.79 9.73
C VAL A 305 -12.98 8.72 10.47
N ARG A 306 -12.86 9.97 10.00
CA ARG A 306 -12.03 11.00 10.60
C ARG A 306 -12.84 12.27 10.81
N PHE A 307 -12.67 12.88 11.97
CA PHE A 307 -13.25 14.17 12.36
C PHE A 307 -12.10 15.11 12.70
N VAL A 308 -12.05 16.28 12.09
CA VAL A 308 -11.01 17.27 12.36
C VAL A 308 -11.65 18.63 12.56
N LYS A 309 -11.18 19.34 13.59
CA LYS A 309 -11.58 20.68 13.94
C LYS A 309 -10.35 21.58 14.05
N GLY A 310 -10.33 22.67 13.30
CA GLY A 310 -9.32 23.71 13.39
C GLY A 310 -9.73 24.87 14.32
N PHE A 311 -8.71 25.60 14.81
CA PHE A 311 -8.82 26.71 15.73
C PHE A 311 -7.81 27.80 15.37
N HIS A 312 -8.04 29.04 15.81
CA HIS A 312 -7.11 30.17 15.66
C HIS A 312 -6.65 30.39 14.20
N ASN A 313 -7.62 30.51 13.28
CA ASN A 313 -7.33 30.64 11.85
C ASN A 313 -6.41 29.50 11.33
N HIS A 314 -6.72 28.26 11.68
CA HIS A 314 -6.01 27.03 11.25
C HIS A 314 -4.58 26.87 11.80
N GLU A 315 -4.22 27.61 12.87
CA GLU A 315 -2.92 27.43 13.53
C GLU A 315 -2.87 26.14 14.36
N TYR A 316 -4.00 25.71 14.91
CA TYR A 316 -4.13 24.49 15.71
C TYR A 316 -5.25 23.61 15.20
N HIS A 317 -5.05 22.29 15.25
CA HIS A 317 -6.10 21.33 14.92
C HIS A 317 -6.17 20.21 15.96
N ILE A 318 -7.36 19.69 16.15
CA ILE A 318 -7.61 18.44 16.88
C ILE A 318 -8.36 17.50 15.95
N GLY A 319 -7.91 16.24 15.86
CA GLY A 319 -8.54 15.20 15.06
C GLY A 319 -8.77 13.92 15.84
N LEU A 320 -9.88 13.27 15.56
CA LEU A 320 -10.23 11.92 16.00
C LEU A 320 -10.43 11.03 14.79
N ALA A 321 -9.72 9.89 14.75
CA ALA A 321 -9.94 8.86 13.74
C ALA A 321 -10.34 7.54 14.40
N ILE A 322 -11.26 6.84 13.72
CA ILE A 322 -11.71 5.48 14.03
C ILE A 322 -11.39 4.65 12.80
N GLU A 323 -10.37 3.79 12.89
CA GLU A 323 -9.78 3.08 11.76
C GLU A 323 -9.98 1.58 11.88
N ASN A 324 -10.09 0.88 10.74
CA ASN A 324 -10.26 -0.56 10.68
C ASN A 324 -9.07 -1.28 11.34
N PRO A 325 -9.31 -2.16 12.33
CA PRO A 325 -8.25 -2.84 13.03
C PRO A 325 -7.65 -3.95 12.16
N GLN A 326 -6.37 -4.19 12.35
CA GLN A 326 -5.63 -5.33 11.81
C GLN A 326 -4.40 -5.55 12.68
N SER A 327 -3.96 -6.80 12.85
CA SER A 327 -2.79 -7.11 13.65
C SER A 327 -1.86 -8.12 12.97
N ILE A 328 -0.57 -7.97 13.20
CA ILE A 328 0.48 -8.86 12.73
C ILE A 328 1.00 -9.66 13.93
N TRP A 329 0.86 -10.98 13.88
CA TRP A 329 1.34 -11.85 14.93
C TRP A 329 2.63 -12.54 14.50
N GLY A 330 3.56 -12.68 15.45
CA GLY A 330 4.85 -13.29 15.19
C GLY A 330 5.42 -14.06 16.37
N GLY A 331 6.58 -14.64 16.09
CA GLY A 331 7.31 -15.49 17.02
C GLY A 331 7.47 -16.91 16.50
N THR A 332 8.20 -17.70 17.27
CA THR A 332 8.43 -19.11 16.99
C THR A 332 7.73 -19.95 18.06
N ASN A 333 6.98 -20.98 17.63
CA ASN A 333 6.20 -21.81 18.56
C ASN A 333 5.34 -20.97 19.51
N TYR A 334 4.56 -20.01 18.99
CA TYR A 334 3.85 -19.03 19.82
C TYR A 334 2.57 -19.57 20.51
N ILE A 335 2.27 -20.88 20.42
CA ILE A 335 1.18 -21.50 21.19
C ILE A 335 1.66 -22.80 21.83
N ALA A 336 1.19 -23.08 23.05
CA ALA A 336 1.53 -24.29 23.77
C ALA A 336 1.00 -25.55 23.06
N PRO A 337 1.64 -26.72 23.23
CA PRO A 337 1.18 -27.98 22.65
C PRO A 337 -0.27 -28.31 23.03
N GLY A 338 -1.02 -28.88 22.09
CA GLY A 338 -2.42 -29.27 22.28
C GLY A 338 -3.44 -28.15 22.21
N GLN A 339 -2.98 -26.92 21.91
CA GLN A 339 -3.83 -25.76 21.71
C GLN A 339 -3.77 -25.27 20.27
N LYS A 340 -4.83 -24.62 19.80
CA LYS A 340 -4.89 -23.89 18.53
C LYS A 340 -5.29 -22.45 18.81
N ILE A 341 -4.53 -21.51 18.26
CA ILE A 341 -4.86 -20.09 18.32
C ILE A 341 -5.51 -19.62 17.02
N THR A 342 -6.50 -18.77 17.13
CA THR A 342 -7.12 -18.05 16.01
C THR A 342 -7.05 -16.56 16.32
N TYR A 343 -6.23 -15.84 15.57
CA TYR A 343 -6.03 -14.37 15.66
C TYR A 343 -6.31 -13.68 14.32
N ASN A 344 -6.42 -14.46 13.25
CA ASN A 344 -6.89 -14.03 11.95
C ASN A 344 -7.64 -15.17 11.26
N ASN A 345 -8.43 -14.81 10.27
CA ASN A 345 -9.14 -15.75 9.42
C ASN A 345 -8.96 -15.35 7.96
N SER A 346 -8.74 -16.34 7.10
CA SER A 346 -8.84 -16.13 5.66
C SER A 346 -10.25 -15.70 5.32
N GLY A 347 -10.39 -14.74 4.42
CA GLY A 347 -11.68 -14.30 3.93
C GLY A 347 -12.43 -15.48 3.33
N GLY A 348 -13.71 -15.54 3.60
CA GLY A 348 -14.63 -16.50 3.04
C GLY A 348 -15.42 -15.92 1.89
N GLN A 349 -16.19 -16.79 1.26
CA GLN A 349 -17.12 -16.42 0.21
C GLN A 349 -16.46 -15.99 -1.12
N VAL A 350 -17.30 -15.72 -2.09
CA VAL A 350 -16.93 -15.43 -3.47
C VAL A 350 -16.10 -14.14 -3.59
N GLU A 351 -16.36 -13.15 -2.72
CA GLU A 351 -15.79 -11.79 -2.84
C GLU A 351 -14.50 -11.57 -2.06
N ASN A 352 -14.13 -12.48 -1.14
CA ASN A 352 -13.05 -12.27 -0.17
C ASN A 352 -12.08 -13.44 -0.01
N SER A 353 -11.97 -14.33 -0.99
CA SER A 353 -11.21 -15.59 -0.87
C SER A 353 -9.70 -15.39 -0.62
N THR A 354 -9.15 -14.23 -0.94
CA THR A 354 -7.71 -13.91 -0.79
C THR A 354 -7.40 -12.93 0.34
N THR A 355 -8.41 -12.39 1.00
CA THR A 355 -8.25 -11.41 2.08
C THR A 355 -8.10 -12.11 3.43
N THR A 356 -7.24 -11.60 4.29
CA THR A 356 -7.09 -12.06 5.68
C THR A 356 -7.59 -10.97 6.61
N TYR A 357 -8.46 -11.34 7.55
CA TYR A 357 -9.04 -10.44 8.55
C TYR A 357 -8.52 -10.80 9.94
N SER A 358 -8.13 -9.80 10.74
CA SER A 358 -7.86 -10.00 12.16
C SER A 358 -9.16 -10.32 12.91
N THR A 359 -9.01 -10.95 14.08
CA THR A 359 -10.14 -11.18 14.99
C THR A 359 -10.34 -10.04 15.99
N ASP A 360 -9.67 -8.91 15.79
CA ASP A 360 -9.73 -7.76 16.68
C ASP A 360 -11.18 -7.25 16.80
N VAL A 361 -11.61 -6.99 18.03
CA VAL A 361 -13.05 -6.79 18.37
C VAL A 361 -13.49 -5.34 18.34
N ALA A 362 -12.57 -4.40 18.21
CA ALA A 362 -12.86 -2.97 18.20
C ALA A 362 -11.90 -2.23 17.25
N PRO A 363 -12.31 -1.08 16.71
CA PRO A 363 -11.45 -0.30 15.82
C PRO A 363 -10.21 0.25 16.54
N ASP A 364 -9.17 0.56 15.76
CA ASP A 364 -8.05 1.37 16.21
C ASP A 364 -8.55 2.83 16.35
N ILE A 365 -8.23 3.50 17.47
CA ILE A 365 -8.65 4.86 17.77
C ILE A 365 -7.43 5.76 17.86
N ILE A 366 -7.43 6.86 17.10
CA ILE A 366 -6.33 7.82 17.07
C ILE A 366 -6.87 9.21 17.44
N LEU A 367 -6.27 9.82 18.45
CA LEU A 367 -6.47 11.21 18.80
C LEU A 367 -5.19 11.97 18.50
N LYS A 368 -5.26 13.01 17.65
CA LYS A 368 -4.10 13.80 17.22
C LYS A 368 -4.35 15.31 17.42
N GLY A 369 -3.31 16.01 17.86
CA GLY A 369 -3.23 17.46 17.85
C GLY A 369 -2.10 17.96 16.95
N THR A 370 -2.32 19.08 16.24
CA THR A 370 -1.29 19.75 15.45
C THR A 370 -1.19 21.23 15.78
N ALA A 371 0.00 21.77 15.54
CA ALA A 371 0.28 23.21 15.66
C ALA A 371 1.16 23.65 14.48
N ASP A 372 0.76 24.76 13.85
CA ASP A 372 1.39 25.35 12.66
C ASP A 372 1.93 26.77 12.91
N PRO A 373 2.88 26.95 13.85
CA PRO A 373 3.51 28.24 14.02
C PRO A 373 4.32 28.62 12.77
N LYS A 374 4.67 29.91 12.64
CA LYS A 374 5.36 30.47 11.45
C LYS A 374 6.68 29.78 11.09
N PHE A 375 7.30 29.04 12.03
CA PHE A 375 8.60 28.38 11.86
C PHE A 375 8.51 26.88 11.56
N GLY A 376 7.32 26.27 11.53
CA GLY A 376 7.19 24.86 11.19
C GLY A 376 5.83 24.28 11.51
N HIS A 377 5.70 22.97 11.31
CA HIS A 377 4.57 22.14 11.68
C HIS A 377 4.99 21.19 12.79
N PHE A 378 4.14 20.99 13.79
CA PHE A 378 4.36 20.07 14.91
C PHE A 378 3.08 19.29 15.17
N GLU A 379 3.22 18.00 15.50
CA GLU A 379 2.09 17.14 15.81
C GLU A 379 2.41 16.12 16.89
N ALA A 380 1.38 15.72 17.64
CA ALA A 380 1.43 14.63 18.59
C ALA A 380 0.11 13.84 18.55
N PHE A 381 0.19 12.52 18.75
CA PHE A 381 -0.99 11.68 18.76
C PHE A 381 -0.88 10.52 19.75
N GLY A 382 -2.04 10.02 20.18
CA GLY A 382 -2.22 8.77 20.88
C GLY A 382 -2.95 7.75 20.02
N LEU A 383 -2.55 6.50 20.09
CA LEU A 383 -3.14 5.35 19.40
C LEU A 383 -3.60 4.33 20.43
N LEU A 384 -4.85 3.89 20.35
CA LEU A 384 -5.44 2.82 21.17
C LEU A 384 -5.89 1.68 20.27
N ARG A 385 -5.54 0.44 20.63
CA ARG A 385 -5.81 -0.80 19.90
C ARG A 385 -6.31 -1.91 20.82
N PHE A 386 -7.01 -2.91 20.25
CA PHE A 386 -7.60 -4.02 21.00
C PHE A 386 -7.30 -5.34 20.29
N LEU A 387 -6.14 -5.93 20.59
CA LEU A 387 -5.72 -7.20 20.00
C LEU A 387 -6.54 -8.35 20.60
N HIS A 388 -7.11 -9.19 19.74
CA HIS A 388 -8.01 -10.26 20.16
C HIS A 388 -7.62 -11.60 19.55
N ASP A 389 -7.78 -12.66 20.34
CA ASP A 389 -7.64 -14.04 19.88
C ASP A 389 -8.68 -14.98 20.48
N ARG A 390 -8.69 -16.20 19.94
CA ARG A 390 -9.33 -17.34 20.57
C ARG A 390 -8.36 -18.51 20.64
N VAL A 391 -8.15 -19.02 21.84
CA VAL A 391 -7.39 -20.24 22.10
C VAL A 391 -8.37 -21.39 22.29
N SER A 392 -8.21 -22.44 21.50
CA SER A 392 -9.08 -23.60 21.48
C SER A 392 -8.30 -24.86 21.86
N SER A 393 -8.92 -25.73 22.65
CA SER A 393 -8.53 -27.10 22.96
C SER A 393 -9.67 -28.03 22.61
N VAL A 394 -9.46 -29.35 22.68
CA VAL A 394 -10.52 -30.32 22.40
C VAL A 394 -11.71 -30.08 23.36
N GLY A 395 -12.88 -29.80 22.78
CA GLY A 395 -14.14 -29.58 23.51
C GLY A 395 -14.25 -28.24 24.24
N SER A 396 -13.25 -27.33 24.16
CA SER A 396 -13.29 -26.06 24.89
C SER A 396 -12.53 -24.96 24.15
N GLY A 397 -12.78 -23.71 24.55
CA GLY A 397 -12.04 -22.56 24.03
C GLY A 397 -12.29 -21.31 24.85
N LYS A 398 -11.29 -20.41 24.86
CA LYS A 398 -11.34 -19.14 25.57
C LYS A 398 -10.85 -18.02 24.65
N SER A 399 -11.60 -16.94 24.58
CA SER A 399 -11.20 -15.71 23.90
C SER A 399 -10.48 -14.77 24.87
N HIS A 400 -9.50 -14.03 24.36
CA HIS A 400 -8.75 -13.05 25.13
C HIS A 400 -8.64 -11.75 24.35
N THR A 401 -8.65 -10.65 25.07
CA THR A 401 -8.39 -9.32 24.52
C THR A 401 -7.27 -8.66 25.31
N ALA A 402 -6.32 -8.05 24.62
CA ALA A 402 -5.29 -7.23 25.23
C ALA A 402 -5.36 -5.80 24.67
N VAL A 403 -5.29 -4.82 25.56
CA VAL A 403 -5.14 -3.42 25.15
C VAL A 403 -3.72 -3.21 24.68
N ALA A 404 -3.57 -2.55 23.54
CA ALA A 404 -2.34 -2.20 22.87
C ALA A 404 -2.41 -0.73 22.41
N GLY A 405 -1.34 -0.21 21.83
CA GLY A 405 -1.26 1.15 21.34
C GLY A 405 -0.06 1.89 21.88
N GLY A 406 -0.02 3.20 21.67
CA GLY A 406 1.12 4.01 22.01
C GLY A 406 0.93 5.49 21.75
N GLY A 407 2.05 6.21 21.71
CA GLY A 407 2.07 7.63 21.37
C GLY A 407 3.15 7.93 20.34
N GLY A 408 2.86 8.91 19.52
CA GLY A 408 3.75 9.36 18.46
C GLY A 408 3.60 10.84 18.18
N GLY A 409 4.37 11.29 17.20
CA GLY A 409 4.30 12.65 16.74
C GLY A 409 5.36 12.93 15.69
N GLY A 410 5.44 14.19 15.30
CA GLY A 410 6.40 14.62 14.30
C GLY A 410 6.50 16.11 14.14
N MET A 411 7.42 16.51 13.29
CA MET A 411 7.63 17.91 12.91
C MET A 411 8.12 18.03 11.47
N VAL A 412 7.79 19.16 10.87
CA VAL A 412 8.32 19.62 9.59
C VAL A 412 8.80 21.05 9.78
N ILE A 413 10.09 21.29 9.60
CA ILE A 413 10.72 22.59 9.82
C ILE A 413 11.37 23.07 8.53
N PRO A 414 10.88 24.15 7.89
CA PRO A 414 11.55 24.77 6.76
C PRO A 414 12.78 25.58 7.23
N ILE A 415 13.95 24.92 7.31
CA ILE A 415 15.20 25.55 7.75
C ILE A 415 15.55 26.74 6.84
N ILE A 416 15.41 26.55 5.52
CA ILE A 416 15.46 27.62 4.54
C ILE A 416 14.18 27.57 3.74
N LYS A 417 13.31 28.57 3.91
CA LYS A 417 12.00 28.62 3.25
C LYS A 417 12.11 28.29 1.76
N LYS A 418 11.31 27.33 1.29
CA LYS A 418 11.24 26.84 -0.10
C LYS A 418 12.52 26.17 -0.65
N LYS A 419 13.57 26.02 0.16
CA LYS A 419 14.84 25.44 -0.31
C LYS A 419 15.33 24.25 0.50
N PHE A 420 15.14 24.25 1.80
CA PHE A 420 15.66 23.20 2.65
C PHE A 420 14.74 22.94 3.84
N GLU A 421 14.32 21.70 3.99
CA GLU A 421 13.33 21.26 4.96
C GLU A 421 13.89 20.08 5.77
N PHE A 422 13.65 20.12 7.06
CA PHE A 422 13.88 19.02 7.99
C PHE A 422 12.54 18.42 8.39
N GLN A 423 12.47 17.09 8.43
CA GLN A 423 11.34 16.37 9.00
C GLN A 423 11.78 15.31 9.99
N ALA A 424 10.98 15.08 11.00
CA ALA A 424 11.14 13.95 11.93
C ALA A 424 9.77 13.44 12.34
N SER A 425 9.63 12.12 12.49
CA SER A 425 8.41 11.50 13.01
C SER A 425 8.74 10.21 13.75
N GLY A 426 7.83 9.75 14.60
CA GLY A 426 7.98 8.49 15.29
C GLY A 426 6.73 8.06 16.05
N LEU A 427 6.72 6.79 16.41
CA LEU A 427 5.69 6.14 17.22
C LEU A 427 6.35 5.13 18.14
N ALA A 428 5.97 5.10 19.42
CA ALA A 428 6.40 4.09 20.37
C ALA A 428 5.21 3.60 21.19
N GLY A 429 5.21 2.31 21.52
CA GLY A 429 4.13 1.70 22.29
C GLY A 429 4.21 0.20 22.34
N TYR A 430 3.08 -0.41 22.53
CA TYR A 430 2.91 -1.86 22.56
C TYR A 430 2.00 -2.31 21.43
N GLY A 431 2.45 -3.24 20.58
CA GLY A 431 1.67 -3.75 19.47
C GLY A 431 1.40 -2.68 18.40
N VAL A 432 2.41 -1.96 17.97
CA VAL A 432 2.31 -0.87 16.98
C VAL A 432 3.12 -1.14 15.71
N GLY A 433 3.68 -2.35 15.54
CA GLY A 433 4.57 -2.73 14.44
C GLY A 433 3.94 -2.62 13.06
N ARG A 434 2.65 -2.91 12.93
CA ARG A 434 1.95 -2.76 11.65
C ARG A 434 1.93 -1.33 11.11
N TYR A 435 2.11 -0.33 11.97
CA TYR A 435 2.17 1.08 11.57
C TYR A 435 3.53 1.48 10.99
N GLY A 436 4.52 0.59 11.03
CA GLY A 436 5.81 0.75 10.36
C GLY A 436 5.84 0.09 8.97
N THR A 437 6.81 0.48 8.16
CA THR A 437 6.98 -0.03 6.79
C THR A 437 7.57 -1.43 6.74
N SER A 438 8.27 -1.85 7.80
CA SER A 438 8.86 -3.19 7.90
C SER A 438 7.86 -4.25 8.36
N ASN A 439 6.63 -3.86 8.73
CA ASN A 439 5.58 -4.75 9.20
C ASN A 439 6.05 -5.69 10.32
N LEU A 440 6.75 -5.14 11.33
CA LEU A 440 7.15 -5.90 12.50
C LEU A 440 5.93 -6.44 13.25
N SER A 441 6.13 -7.50 14.02
CA SER A 441 5.02 -8.18 14.69
C SER A 441 4.46 -7.35 15.84
N ASP A 442 3.17 -7.05 15.81
CA ASP A 442 2.44 -6.36 16.89
C ASP A 442 2.41 -7.18 18.19
N ALA A 443 2.26 -8.49 18.07
CA ALA A 443 2.07 -9.36 19.22
C ALA A 443 2.63 -10.77 19.02
N THR A 444 2.87 -11.43 20.12
CA THR A 444 2.99 -12.88 20.27
C THR A 444 1.99 -13.36 21.31
N THR A 445 2.20 -14.52 21.94
CA THR A 445 1.32 -15.05 22.97
C THR A 445 1.99 -15.14 24.33
N LYS A 446 1.19 -15.12 25.39
CA LYS A 446 1.53 -15.58 26.75
C LYS A 446 1.37 -17.10 26.86
N LEU A 447 1.82 -17.68 27.97
CA LEU A 447 1.70 -19.13 28.24
C LEU A 447 0.25 -19.65 28.13
N ASN A 448 -0.73 -18.87 28.52
CA ASN A 448 -2.17 -19.21 28.42
C ASN A 448 -2.76 -18.92 27.02
N GLY A 449 -1.92 -18.55 26.06
CA GLY A 449 -2.31 -18.20 24.71
C GLY A 449 -2.83 -16.77 24.52
N ALA A 450 -3.08 -16.01 25.60
CA ALA A 450 -3.57 -14.64 25.48
C ALA A 450 -2.57 -13.74 24.73
N PRO A 451 -3.06 -12.69 24.02
CA PRO A 451 -2.17 -11.76 23.30
C PRO A 451 -1.11 -11.15 24.23
N ALA A 452 0.11 -11.09 23.74
CA ALA A 452 1.24 -10.40 24.37
C ALA A 452 1.73 -9.31 23.41
N PRO A 453 1.18 -8.08 23.47
CA PRO A 453 1.64 -6.97 22.65
C PRO A 453 3.12 -6.72 22.86
N LEU A 454 3.88 -6.59 21.77
CA LEU A 454 5.33 -6.37 21.79
C LEU A 454 5.63 -4.88 22.01
N PRO A 455 6.62 -4.53 22.84
CA PRO A 455 7.07 -3.14 22.98
C PRO A 455 7.90 -2.75 21.75
N GLU A 456 7.52 -1.68 21.10
CA GLU A 456 8.06 -1.24 19.80
C GLU A 456 8.31 0.24 19.77
N ALA A 457 9.31 0.63 18.98
CA ALA A 457 9.58 2.01 18.63
C ALA A 457 9.98 2.11 17.16
N GLN A 458 9.52 3.14 16.50
CA GLN A 458 9.87 3.49 15.13
C GLN A 458 10.09 4.99 15.00
N ALA A 459 11.08 5.38 14.18
CA ALA A 459 11.44 6.76 13.96
C ALA A 459 12.00 6.97 12.55
N LEU A 460 11.66 8.09 11.95
CA LEU A 460 12.17 8.57 10.68
C LEU A 460 12.68 10.01 10.82
N VAL A 461 13.85 10.29 10.24
CA VAL A 461 14.39 11.63 10.07
C VAL A 461 14.67 11.86 8.60
N GLY A 462 14.32 13.03 8.07
CA GLY A 462 14.52 13.39 6.68
C GLY A 462 15.05 14.79 6.49
N LEU A 463 15.88 14.95 5.46
CA LEU A 463 16.38 16.22 4.94
C LEU A 463 15.97 16.33 3.47
N LEU A 464 15.26 17.38 3.12
CA LEU A 464 14.77 17.64 1.77
C LEU A 464 15.35 18.97 1.27
N GLY A 465 15.97 18.93 0.10
CA GLY A 465 16.54 20.10 -0.55
C GLY A 465 15.85 20.37 -1.89
N HIS A 466 15.56 21.63 -2.15
CA HIS A 466 14.99 22.12 -3.40
C HIS A 466 15.93 23.18 -4.01
N PRO A 467 17.13 22.77 -4.53
CA PRO A 467 18.12 23.74 -5.03
C PRO A 467 17.57 24.57 -6.18
N THR A 468 16.73 23.97 -7.01
CA THR A 468 16.01 24.65 -8.11
C THR A 468 14.54 24.21 -8.13
N LYS A 469 13.70 24.87 -8.93
CA LYS A 469 12.32 24.42 -9.16
C LYS A 469 12.22 23.05 -9.84
N ALA A 470 13.27 22.64 -10.53
CA ALA A 470 13.31 21.37 -11.27
C ALA A 470 13.98 20.23 -10.51
N LEU A 471 14.72 20.49 -9.45
CA LEU A 471 15.53 19.48 -8.76
C LEU A 471 15.15 19.40 -7.28
N ASP A 472 14.82 18.21 -6.84
CA ASP A 472 14.69 17.83 -5.43
C ASP A 472 15.76 16.81 -5.08
N ILE A 473 16.39 16.98 -3.92
CA ILE A 473 17.32 16.03 -3.33
C ILE A 473 16.82 15.65 -1.95
N TYR A 474 17.05 14.43 -1.55
CA TYR A 474 16.60 13.96 -0.24
C TYR A 474 17.58 12.98 0.39
N ALA A 475 17.58 12.97 1.72
CA ALA A 475 18.23 11.97 2.54
C ALA A 475 17.30 11.60 3.69
N TYR A 476 17.10 10.29 3.92
CA TYR A 476 16.30 9.77 5.03
C TYR A 476 17.12 8.76 5.83
N GLY A 477 16.92 8.76 7.14
CA GLY A 477 17.36 7.72 8.03
C GLY A 477 16.21 7.25 8.90
N GLY A 478 15.99 5.95 8.96
CA GLY A 478 14.88 5.43 9.74
C GLY A 478 15.16 4.09 10.40
N ILE A 479 14.39 3.80 11.43
CA ILE A 479 14.53 2.63 12.28
C ILE A 479 13.18 2.14 12.79
N GLU A 480 13.02 0.82 12.83
CA GLU A 480 11.93 0.11 13.50
C GLU A 480 12.52 -0.95 14.40
N GLN A 481 12.09 -1.01 15.66
CA GLN A 481 12.69 -1.89 16.65
C GLN A 481 11.66 -2.47 17.61
N ILE A 482 11.71 -3.78 17.82
CA ILE A 482 11.06 -4.45 18.95
C ILE A 482 12.03 -4.36 20.14
N MET A 483 11.60 -3.65 21.20
CA MET A 483 12.46 -3.21 22.31
C MET A 483 12.77 -4.32 23.31
N ALA A 484 11.86 -5.29 23.46
CA ALA A 484 12.01 -6.37 24.42
C ALA A 484 11.41 -7.68 23.90
N ARG A 485 11.94 -8.76 24.43
CA ARG A 485 11.47 -10.12 24.20
C ARG A 485 10.15 -10.37 24.94
N SER A 486 9.27 -11.19 24.34
CA SER A 486 8.08 -11.70 25.01
C SER A 486 7.99 -13.20 24.77
N SER A 487 8.40 -14.00 25.77
CA SER A 487 8.61 -15.43 25.58
C SER A 487 8.39 -16.24 26.86
N PHE A 488 8.17 -17.54 26.69
CA PHE A 488 7.99 -18.51 27.77
C PHE A 488 8.58 -19.86 27.36
N SER A 489 8.56 -20.83 28.28
CA SER A 489 9.03 -22.21 28.01
C SER A 489 8.01 -23.22 28.55
N VAL A 490 7.80 -24.31 27.81
CA VAL A 490 6.95 -25.44 28.20
C VAL A 490 7.71 -26.73 27.96
N GLY A 491 7.87 -27.54 29.01
CA GLY A 491 8.61 -28.81 28.91
C GLY A 491 10.05 -28.65 28.36
N GLY A 492 10.71 -27.54 28.69
CA GLY A 492 12.06 -27.24 28.21
C GLY A 492 12.11 -26.68 26.76
N LYS A 493 11.01 -26.60 26.05
CA LYS A 493 10.95 -25.99 24.70
C LYS A 493 10.65 -24.49 24.80
N PRO A 494 11.37 -23.64 24.02
CA PRO A 494 11.13 -22.21 23.98
C PRO A 494 9.96 -21.84 23.07
N TYR A 495 9.20 -20.80 23.46
CA TYR A 495 8.04 -20.25 22.80
C TYR A 495 8.06 -18.73 22.81
N GLY A 496 7.25 -18.09 21.95
CA GLY A 496 7.03 -16.66 21.90
C GLY A 496 7.95 -15.92 20.94
N TYR A 497 8.30 -14.68 21.26
CA TYR A 497 9.11 -13.80 20.42
C TYR A 497 10.47 -13.49 21.07
N GLY A 498 11.56 -13.78 20.35
CA GLY A 498 12.91 -13.45 20.75
C GLY A 498 13.46 -14.29 21.92
N ASN A 499 12.91 -15.49 22.19
CA ASN A 499 13.40 -16.35 23.28
C ASN A 499 14.89 -16.65 23.12
N SER A 500 15.68 -16.46 24.18
CA SER A 500 17.12 -16.69 24.15
C SER A 500 17.53 -18.14 23.96
N ALA A 501 16.63 -19.08 24.21
CA ALA A 501 16.81 -20.50 23.95
C ALA A 501 16.44 -20.95 22.53
N PHE A 502 16.00 -20.07 21.66
CA PHE A 502 15.83 -20.39 20.25
C PHE A 502 17.17 -20.69 19.59
N ASN A 503 17.26 -21.80 18.87
CA ASN A 503 18.42 -22.10 18.05
C ASN A 503 18.40 -21.23 16.79
N VAL A 504 19.40 -20.36 16.67
CA VAL A 504 19.62 -19.46 15.54
C VAL A 504 20.94 -19.75 14.82
N ALA A 505 21.66 -20.80 15.22
CA ALA A 505 22.96 -21.17 14.65
C ALA A 505 22.87 -21.43 13.14
N GLY A 506 21.74 -21.98 12.69
CA GLY A 506 21.50 -22.24 11.28
C GLY A 506 21.34 -21.00 10.42
N CYS A 507 21.07 -19.82 10.98
CA CYS A 507 20.79 -18.62 10.18
C CYS A 507 21.99 -18.06 9.41
N ASN A 508 23.23 -18.46 9.78
CA ASN A 508 24.45 -17.84 9.27
C ASN A 508 25.18 -18.70 8.23
N VAL A 509 24.66 -19.89 7.89
CA VAL A 509 25.31 -20.84 6.98
C VAL A 509 24.29 -21.26 5.92
N GLU A 510 24.65 -21.10 4.66
CA GLU A 510 23.78 -21.46 3.53
C GLU A 510 23.38 -22.95 3.58
N ILE A 511 22.07 -23.20 3.42
CA ILE A 511 21.46 -24.54 3.51
C ILE A 511 21.91 -25.32 4.78
N SER A 512 22.03 -24.61 5.90
CA SER A 512 22.40 -25.23 7.17
C SER A 512 21.39 -26.31 7.59
N PRO A 513 21.84 -27.47 8.08
CA PRO A 513 20.94 -28.48 8.67
C PRO A 513 20.43 -28.05 10.05
N LEU A 514 21.01 -27.01 10.65
CA LEU A 514 20.58 -26.46 11.94
C LEU A 514 19.39 -25.52 11.76
N ALA A 515 18.57 -25.41 12.80
CA ALA A 515 17.42 -24.53 12.78
C ALA A 515 17.83 -23.03 12.72
N CYS A 516 17.04 -22.23 12.03
CA CYS A 516 17.09 -20.78 12.02
C CYS A 516 15.76 -20.22 12.56
N ASN A 517 15.66 -20.10 13.89
CA ASN A 517 14.46 -19.56 14.58
C ASN A 517 14.65 -18.08 14.94
N ALA A 518 15.21 -17.29 14.02
CA ALA A 518 15.46 -15.87 14.23
C ALA A 518 14.13 -15.08 14.28
N ASN A 519 14.00 -14.22 15.29
CA ASN A 519 12.94 -13.21 15.33
C ASN A 519 13.60 -11.83 15.23
N ILE A 520 13.10 -11.00 14.32
CA ILE A 520 13.66 -9.67 14.06
C ILE A 520 13.55 -8.79 15.32
N SER A 521 14.64 -8.16 15.69
CA SER A 521 14.66 -7.15 16.75
C SER A 521 14.70 -5.73 16.20
N ARG A 522 15.32 -5.52 15.01
CA ARG A 522 15.52 -4.20 14.45
C ARG A 522 15.66 -4.25 12.93
N VAL A 523 15.04 -3.27 12.26
CA VAL A 523 15.30 -2.90 10.87
C VAL A 523 15.70 -1.42 10.85
N ALA A 524 16.80 -1.09 10.17
CA ALA A 524 17.27 0.29 10.03
C ALA A 524 17.73 0.53 8.59
N GLN A 525 17.44 1.72 8.05
CA GLN A 525 17.80 2.09 6.69
C GLN A 525 18.32 3.52 6.63
N GLY A 526 19.36 3.71 5.79
CA GLY A 526 19.77 5.00 5.27
C GLY A 526 19.46 5.07 3.77
N THR A 527 18.87 6.17 3.31
CA THR A 527 18.45 6.35 1.92
C THR A 527 18.78 7.74 1.45
N VAL A 528 19.28 7.86 0.20
CA VAL A 528 19.54 9.13 -0.48
C VAL A 528 19.05 9.06 -1.91
N GLY A 529 18.62 10.19 -2.44
CA GLY A 529 18.16 10.21 -3.82
C GLY A 529 17.81 11.61 -4.30
N PHE A 530 17.34 11.66 -5.52
CA PHE A 530 16.87 12.89 -6.14
C PHE A 530 15.75 12.64 -7.13
N TRP A 531 15.02 13.71 -7.45
CA TRP A 531 14.11 13.82 -8.58
C TRP A 531 14.46 15.06 -9.40
N TRP A 532 14.64 14.88 -10.70
CA TRP A 532 14.88 15.95 -11.66
C TRP A 532 13.75 16.00 -12.68
N ARG A 533 12.98 17.09 -12.63
CA ARG A 533 11.94 17.42 -13.62
C ARG A 533 12.62 18.13 -14.81
N TYR A 534 13.17 17.34 -15.71
CA TYR A 534 13.94 17.89 -16.84
C TYR A 534 13.07 18.54 -17.92
N PHE A 535 11.77 18.27 -17.92
CA PHE A 535 10.80 18.94 -18.75
C PHE A 535 9.55 19.28 -17.92
N GLN A 536 9.11 20.55 -18.04
CA GLN A 536 7.85 21.03 -17.45
C GLN A 536 7.23 21.98 -18.48
N GLY A 537 6.01 21.70 -18.94
CA GLY A 537 5.37 22.48 -20.00
C GLY A 537 3.88 22.13 -20.16
N ASP A 538 3.27 22.62 -21.23
CA ASP A 538 1.82 22.46 -21.46
C ASP A 538 1.39 21.00 -21.61
N TYR A 539 2.26 20.12 -21.99
CA TYR A 539 2.00 18.69 -22.17
C TYR A 539 2.30 17.86 -20.91
N GLY A 540 2.54 18.48 -19.77
CA GLY A 540 2.83 17.80 -18.51
C GLY A 540 4.29 17.94 -18.08
N THR A 541 4.67 17.09 -17.13
CA THR A 541 6.02 17.04 -16.53
C THR A 541 6.66 15.69 -16.77
N LEU A 542 7.92 15.69 -17.23
CA LEU A 542 8.78 14.52 -17.29
C LEU A 542 9.83 14.62 -16.19
N ALA A 543 9.92 13.60 -15.35
CA ALA A 543 10.88 13.54 -14.27
C ALA A 543 11.68 12.23 -14.31
N VAL A 544 12.95 12.34 -13.96
CA VAL A 544 13.83 11.20 -13.70
C VAL A 544 14.26 11.23 -12.24
N GLY A 545 14.30 10.08 -11.58
CA GLY A 545 14.78 9.94 -10.22
C GLY A 545 15.80 8.82 -10.09
N ALA A 546 16.70 8.96 -9.15
CA ALA A 546 17.56 7.88 -8.70
C ALA A 546 17.64 7.86 -7.17
N GLN A 547 17.75 6.65 -6.63
CA GLN A 547 17.80 6.40 -5.19
C GLN A 547 18.80 5.31 -4.89
N PHE A 548 19.52 5.46 -3.79
CA PHE A 548 20.29 4.40 -3.16
C PHE A 548 19.88 4.24 -1.72
N SER A 549 19.73 3.01 -1.27
CA SER A 549 19.36 2.66 0.10
C SER A 549 20.22 1.52 0.63
N HIS A 550 20.60 1.60 1.89
CA HIS A 550 21.23 0.51 2.63
C HIS A 550 20.34 0.15 3.81
N THR A 551 19.88 -1.11 3.85
CA THR A 551 18.99 -1.64 4.90
C THR A 551 19.74 -2.69 5.70
N SER A 552 19.68 -2.61 7.04
CA SER A 552 20.26 -3.56 7.96
C SER A 552 19.17 -4.17 8.83
N VAL A 553 19.13 -5.49 8.91
CA VAL A 553 18.19 -6.27 9.72
C VAL A 553 18.96 -7.07 10.77
N LYS A 554 18.49 -7.00 12.01
CA LYS A 554 19.09 -7.72 13.14
C LYS A 554 18.03 -8.51 13.90
N ALA A 555 18.33 -9.75 14.25
CA ALA A 555 17.48 -10.57 15.09
C ALA A 555 17.83 -10.43 16.58
N PHE A 556 16.95 -10.94 17.45
CA PHE A 556 17.31 -11.22 18.84
C PHE A 556 18.37 -12.31 18.92
N SER A 557 19.29 -12.20 19.86
CA SER A 557 20.28 -13.23 20.12
C SER A 557 19.63 -14.50 20.67
N GLY A 558 20.12 -15.66 20.21
CA GLY A 558 19.73 -16.99 20.64
C GLY A 558 20.93 -17.92 20.78
N ILE A 559 20.66 -19.23 20.85
CA ILE A 559 21.74 -20.24 20.83
C ILE A 559 22.36 -20.20 19.42
N GLY A 560 23.66 -19.93 19.34
CA GLY A 560 24.41 -19.79 18.09
C GLY A 560 24.65 -18.34 17.65
N GLY A 561 24.25 -17.34 18.46
CA GLY A 561 24.64 -15.94 18.26
C GLY A 561 23.48 -14.97 17.99
N THR A 562 23.76 -13.92 17.21
CA THR A 562 22.80 -12.87 16.84
C THR A 562 22.78 -12.75 15.33
N PRO A 563 21.81 -13.35 14.64
CA PRO A 563 21.70 -13.25 13.19
C PRO A 563 21.52 -11.80 12.75
N HIS A 564 22.17 -11.46 11.64
CA HIS A 564 22.01 -10.18 10.96
C HIS A 564 22.12 -10.38 9.46
N THR A 565 21.51 -9.48 8.71
CA THR A 565 21.59 -9.40 7.25
C THR A 565 21.46 -7.94 6.84
N ASP A 566 21.83 -7.65 5.61
CA ASP A 566 21.74 -6.32 5.03
C ASP A 566 21.37 -6.43 3.54
N ASP A 567 20.87 -5.35 2.97
CA ASP A 567 20.68 -5.23 1.53
C ASP A 567 21.03 -3.83 1.05
N ASN A 568 21.72 -3.76 -0.10
CA ASN A 568 21.98 -2.54 -0.82
C ASN A 568 21.06 -2.47 -2.04
N MET A 569 20.28 -1.41 -2.11
CA MET A 569 19.24 -1.24 -3.11
C MET A 569 19.49 0.00 -3.94
N ALA A 570 19.37 -0.11 -5.24
CA ALA A 570 19.44 1.02 -6.16
C ALA A 570 18.16 1.06 -7.02
N PHE A 571 17.60 2.26 -7.17
CA PHE A 571 16.39 2.48 -7.96
C PHE A 571 16.63 3.60 -8.96
N ILE A 572 16.07 3.43 -10.16
CA ILE A 572 15.97 4.47 -11.18
C ILE A 572 14.50 4.54 -11.58
N SER A 573 13.95 5.73 -11.73
CA SER A 573 12.57 5.93 -12.15
C SER A 573 12.47 7.01 -13.21
N LEU A 574 11.63 6.76 -14.20
CA LEU A 574 11.22 7.71 -15.22
C LEU A 574 9.69 7.89 -15.08
N ARG A 575 9.23 9.12 -14.83
CA ARG A 575 7.80 9.45 -14.67
C ARG A 575 7.34 10.48 -15.67
N TYR A 576 6.19 10.23 -16.26
CA TYR A 576 5.44 11.22 -17.02
C TYR A 576 4.14 11.56 -16.28
N MET A 577 3.97 12.82 -15.94
CA MET A 577 2.84 13.39 -15.21
C MET A 577 2.07 14.32 -16.14
N PRO A 578 1.03 13.84 -16.86
CA PRO A 578 0.36 14.61 -17.91
C PRO A 578 -0.45 15.80 -17.36
N PHE A 579 -0.86 15.73 -16.10
CA PHE A 579 -1.74 16.72 -15.48
C PHE A 579 -0.99 17.74 -14.59
N GLN A 580 0.35 17.79 -14.68
CA GLN A 580 1.18 18.68 -13.86
C GLN A 580 2.08 19.59 -14.68
#